data_282e8302b899de77d7413da9f54e67c2
#
_entry.id   282e8302b899de77d7413da9f54e67c2
#
_cell.length_a   1.000
_cell.length_b   1.000
_cell.length_c   1.000
_cell.angle_alpha   90.00
_cell.angle_beta   90.00
_cell.angle_gamma   90.00
#
_symmetry.space_group_name_H-M   'P 1'
#
loop_
_entity.id
_entity.type
_entity.pdbx_description
1 polymer ?
#
loop_
_entity_poly.entity_id
_entity_poly.type
_entity_poly.pdbx_seq_one_letter_code
_entity_poly.pdbx_strand_id
1 'polypeptide(L)'
;MKYGIIGAGAMGVRYGVMLQENAGVDVDFIDTWEPNVEKIREQGGVTVARDHENRRIVPINIYYPEEYKGHPDVWIVFKKQMQLAEELERDNKAGIFHDDQYVFSAMNGMGHFEKIAKYFPKDNIICGTAMIATRMDGPADIDFMGAEGDEVMHMARYNNEKPDTKTQAIFDDFTNAKLGPVFADEWMGMCMSKVVFNAVTNTLCTMFEMQMGQFIEYPGVRKMSQQLFDEAYDACERAGIYLIATRQEQVDSVISVSKEYKYHYPSMYQDFSKGRPTEVDYINGYIAKIGREHDYVCRTHEFVVQEVHMAEMMRKYHKPQTNVADQNDDTQKAGVRVWVSDFQNEFPKTIAIRSAIY
;
A
#
# COMPACT_ATOMS: atom_id res chain seq x y z
N MET A 1 -5.00 25.99 -1.53
CA MET A 1 -6.05 25.37 -0.70
C MET A 1 -5.48 25.00 0.66
N LYS A 2 -6.31 24.70 1.64
CA LYS A 2 -5.90 24.12 2.91
C LYS A 2 -6.17 22.61 2.90
N TYR A 3 -5.21 21.82 3.34
CA TYR A 3 -5.32 20.37 3.40
C TYR A 3 -5.37 19.85 4.83
N GLY A 4 -6.13 18.78 5.05
CA GLY A 4 -6.10 18.00 6.27
C GLY A 4 -5.64 16.56 5.95
N ILE A 5 -4.68 16.02 6.68
CA ILE A 5 -4.19 14.66 6.52
C ILE A 5 -4.75 13.79 7.64
N ILE A 6 -5.56 12.80 7.31
CA ILE A 6 -6.03 11.78 8.25
C ILE A 6 -5.06 10.60 8.20
N GLY A 7 -4.24 10.49 9.25
CA GLY A 7 -3.17 9.50 9.36
C GLY A 7 -1.78 10.07 9.12
N ALA A 8 -1.08 10.44 10.19
CA ALA A 8 0.31 10.91 10.15
C ALA A 8 1.31 9.73 10.09
N GLY A 9 0.97 8.66 9.37
CA GLY A 9 1.85 7.55 9.04
C GLY A 9 2.78 7.88 7.86
N ALA A 10 3.52 6.87 7.37
CA ALA A 10 4.51 7.06 6.31
C ALA A 10 3.98 7.84 5.09
N MET A 11 2.87 7.39 4.50
CA MET A 11 2.30 8.02 3.30
C MET A 11 1.67 9.37 3.59
N GLY A 12 0.90 9.51 4.69
CA GLY A 12 0.30 10.78 5.06
C GLY A 12 1.33 11.88 5.30
N VAL A 13 2.42 11.55 5.99
CA VAL A 13 3.53 12.50 6.19
C VAL A 13 4.19 12.87 4.87
N ARG A 14 4.47 11.89 3.99
CA ARG A 14 5.08 12.21 2.69
C ARG A 14 4.22 13.17 1.89
N TYR A 15 2.92 12.90 1.75
CA TYR A 15 2.02 13.78 1.01
C TYR A 15 1.92 15.17 1.66
N GLY A 16 1.71 15.22 2.97
CA GLY A 16 1.57 16.50 3.66
C GLY A 16 2.83 17.34 3.63
N VAL A 17 4.00 16.75 3.86
CA VAL A 17 5.28 17.48 3.80
C VAL A 17 5.59 17.96 2.37
N MET A 18 5.37 17.13 1.36
CA MET A 18 5.61 17.53 -0.03
C MET A 18 4.63 18.65 -0.47
N LEU A 19 3.38 18.60 -0.04
CA LEU A 19 2.41 19.68 -0.25
C LEU A 19 2.85 20.98 0.45
N GLN A 20 3.26 20.90 1.71
CA GLN A 20 3.69 22.06 2.48
C GLN A 20 4.96 22.68 1.89
N GLU A 21 5.98 21.91 1.59
CA GLU A 21 7.30 22.41 1.17
C GLU A 21 7.35 22.79 -0.31
N ASN A 22 6.75 22.00 -1.19
CA ASN A 22 6.88 22.20 -2.64
C ASN A 22 5.72 23.01 -3.23
N ALA A 23 4.48 22.81 -2.75
CA ALA A 23 3.32 23.57 -3.21
C ALA A 23 3.03 24.83 -2.35
N GLY A 24 3.63 24.94 -1.18
CA GLY A 24 3.46 26.10 -0.29
C GLY A 24 2.05 26.25 0.28
N VAL A 25 1.31 25.13 0.44
CA VAL A 25 -0.05 25.11 0.97
C VAL A 25 -0.08 24.78 2.46
N ASP A 26 -1.12 25.24 3.16
CA ASP A 26 -1.31 24.90 4.57
C ASP A 26 -1.77 23.45 4.73
N VAL A 27 -1.12 22.73 5.65
CA VAL A 27 -1.41 21.32 5.95
C VAL A 27 -1.53 21.11 7.45
N ASP A 28 -2.67 20.57 7.89
CA ASP A 28 -2.87 20.07 9.24
C ASP A 28 -2.94 18.55 9.25
N PHE A 29 -2.41 17.91 10.30
CA PHE A 29 -2.43 16.45 10.46
C PHE A 29 -3.35 16.03 11.60
N ILE A 30 -4.11 14.98 11.36
CA ILE A 30 -4.98 14.33 12.35
C ILE A 30 -4.49 12.89 12.53
N ASP A 31 -4.17 12.49 13.75
CA ASP A 31 -3.81 11.11 14.05
C ASP A 31 -4.33 10.68 15.43
N THR A 32 -4.48 9.39 15.60
CA THR A 32 -4.99 8.76 16.82
C THR A 32 -3.94 7.90 17.53
N TRP A 33 -2.78 7.67 16.90
CA TRP A 33 -1.70 6.92 17.48
C TRP A 33 -0.87 7.80 18.42
N GLU A 34 -1.19 7.73 19.71
CA GLU A 34 -0.60 8.55 20.76
C GLU A 34 0.94 8.62 20.71
N PRO A 35 1.72 7.51 20.60
CA PRO A 35 3.18 7.61 20.56
C PRO A 35 3.70 8.46 19.40
N ASN A 36 2.98 8.49 18.26
CA ASN A 36 3.36 9.30 17.10
C ASN A 36 3.01 10.78 17.32
N VAL A 37 1.79 11.04 17.77
CA VAL A 37 1.30 12.42 18.02
C VAL A 37 2.17 13.11 19.07
N GLU A 38 2.41 12.45 20.21
CA GLU A 38 3.19 13.02 21.29
C GLU A 38 4.67 13.22 20.88
N LYS A 39 5.24 12.28 20.12
CA LYS A 39 6.62 12.43 19.62
C LYS A 39 6.75 13.60 18.63
N ILE A 40 5.79 13.80 17.74
CA ILE A 40 5.76 14.94 16.81
C ILE A 40 5.67 16.26 17.61
N ARG A 41 4.82 16.31 18.63
CA ARG A 41 4.65 17.50 19.49
C ARG A 41 5.92 17.81 20.29
N GLU A 42 6.51 16.77 20.90
CA GLU A 42 7.74 16.90 21.71
C GLU A 42 8.90 17.51 20.91
N GLN A 43 9.12 17.02 19.69
CA GLN A 43 10.24 17.46 18.86
C GLN A 43 9.91 18.66 17.92
N GLY A 44 8.65 19.13 17.92
CA GLY A 44 8.21 20.26 17.13
C GLY A 44 8.01 20.00 15.63
N GLY A 45 7.78 18.74 15.25
CA GLY A 45 7.59 18.34 13.86
C GLY A 45 7.86 16.85 13.63
N VAL A 46 7.96 16.47 12.36
CA VAL A 46 8.29 15.10 11.95
C VAL A 46 9.71 15.04 11.40
N THR A 47 10.47 14.01 11.81
CA THR A 47 11.76 13.72 11.19
C THR A 47 11.55 13.10 9.84
N VAL A 48 12.12 13.67 8.79
CA VAL A 48 12.12 13.14 7.43
C VAL A 48 13.55 12.91 6.94
N ALA A 49 13.73 11.83 6.20
CA ALA A 49 14.93 11.53 5.43
C ALA A 49 14.53 11.21 4.00
N ARG A 50 15.49 11.12 3.08
CA ARG A 50 15.31 10.54 1.75
C ARG A 50 16.44 9.55 1.49
N ASP A 51 16.07 8.29 1.27
CA ASP A 51 17.04 7.18 1.09
C ASP A 51 18.10 7.14 2.21
N HIS A 52 17.64 7.32 3.46
CA HIS A 52 18.43 7.39 4.70
C HIS A 52 19.30 8.65 4.87
N GLU A 53 19.33 9.52 3.88
CA GLU A 53 20.14 10.75 3.88
C GLU A 53 19.31 12.00 4.21
N ASN A 54 20.02 13.10 4.45
CA ASN A 54 19.43 14.44 4.66
C ASN A 54 18.35 14.48 5.75
N ARG A 55 18.53 13.72 6.82
CA ARG A 55 17.58 13.63 7.93
C ARG A 55 17.41 14.97 8.62
N ARG A 56 16.17 15.47 8.67
CA ARG A 56 15.82 16.77 9.24
C ARG A 56 14.46 16.75 9.89
N ILE A 57 14.18 17.70 10.79
CA ILE A 57 12.84 17.89 11.34
C ILE A 57 12.10 18.91 10.48
N VAL A 58 10.89 18.55 10.04
CA VAL A 58 9.95 19.41 9.33
C VAL A 58 8.83 19.77 10.29
N PRO A 59 8.63 21.06 10.60
CA PRO A 59 7.53 21.50 11.45
C PRO A 59 6.18 21.14 10.82
N ILE A 60 5.30 20.50 11.59
CA ILE A 60 3.93 20.20 11.20
C ILE A 60 2.97 20.45 12.37
N ASN A 61 1.73 20.80 12.04
CA ASN A 61 0.65 20.87 13.03
C ASN A 61 -0.04 19.52 13.12
N ILE A 62 -0.13 18.94 14.31
CA ILE A 62 -0.79 17.65 14.54
C ILE A 62 -1.79 17.72 15.68
N TYR A 63 -2.96 17.12 15.47
CA TYR A 63 -4.09 17.15 16.40
C TYR A 63 -4.67 15.76 16.58
N TYR A 64 -5.27 15.50 17.75
CA TYR A 64 -6.29 14.49 17.87
C TYR A 64 -7.59 15.00 17.24
N PRO A 65 -8.48 14.12 16.72
CA PRO A 65 -9.72 14.56 16.10
C PRO A 65 -10.55 15.52 16.97
N GLU A 66 -10.64 15.24 18.26
CA GLU A 66 -11.44 16.01 19.22
C GLU A 66 -10.89 17.43 19.50
N GLU A 67 -9.60 17.64 19.25
CA GLU A 67 -8.93 18.93 19.44
C GLU A 67 -9.02 19.82 18.20
N TYR A 68 -9.23 19.20 17.03
CA TYR A 68 -9.16 19.93 15.77
C TYR A 68 -10.36 20.88 15.59
N LYS A 69 -10.07 22.13 15.22
CA LYS A 69 -11.08 23.19 15.00
C LYS A 69 -10.90 23.84 13.63
N GLY A 70 -10.04 23.29 12.79
CA GLY A 70 -9.83 23.80 11.44
C GLY A 70 -10.93 23.31 10.48
N HIS A 71 -10.92 23.90 9.27
CA HIS A 71 -11.82 23.52 8.18
C HIS A 71 -10.98 23.44 6.89
N PRO A 72 -10.34 22.28 6.60
CA PRO A 72 -9.60 22.13 5.36
C PRO A 72 -10.53 22.06 4.16
N ASP A 73 -10.05 22.48 3.00
CA ASP A 73 -10.77 22.32 1.74
C ASP A 73 -10.79 20.88 1.27
N VAL A 74 -9.72 20.13 1.61
CA VAL A 74 -9.47 18.77 1.14
C VAL A 74 -8.91 17.93 2.27
N TRP A 75 -9.53 16.77 2.50
CA TRP A 75 -8.98 15.72 3.32
C TRP A 75 -8.15 14.73 2.47
N ILE A 76 -6.99 14.32 2.95
CA ILE A 76 -6.21 13.21 2.40
C ILE A 76 -6.19 12.09 3.43
N VAL A 77 -6.69 10.90 3.05
CA VAL A 77 -6.86 9.77 3.98
C VAL A 77 -5.82 8.70 3.72
N PHE A 78 -4.95 8.45 4.72
CA PHE A 78 -3.96 7.38 4.73
C PHE A 78 -3.98 6.63 6.07
N LYS A 79 -4.92 5.73 6.24
CA LYS A 79 -5.04 4.83 7.39
C LYS A 79 -4.89 3.36 6.97
N LYS A 80 -4.75 2.46 7.92
CA LYS A 80 -4.84 1.03 7.62
C LYS A 80 -6.30 0.63 7.42
N GLN A 81 -6.55 -0.23 6.43
CA GLN A 81 -7.90 -0.65 6.03
C GLN A 81 -8.73 -1.20 7.20
N MET A 82 -8.09 -1.95 8.10
CA MET A 82 -8.75 -2.59 9.25
C MET A 82 -9.30 -1.57 10.25
N GLN A 83 -8.64 -0.45 10.42
CA GLN A 83 -8.99 0.59 11.42
C GLN A 83 -9.85 1.71 10.81
N LEU A 84 -9.90 1.81 9.48
CA LEU A 84 -10.46 2.96 8.78
C LEU A 84 -11.91 3.27 9.18
N ALA A 85 -12.77 2.25 9.31
CA ALA A 85 -14.19 2.48 9.62
C ALA A 85 -14.40 3.10 11.01
N GLU A 86 -13.67 2.61 12.00
CA GLU A 86 -13.75 3.11 13.38
C GLU A 86 -13.17 4.54 13.48
N GLU A 87 -12.07 4.78 12.77
CA GLU A 87 -11.42 6.09 12.77
C GLU A 87 -12.25 7.16 12.05
N LEU A 88 -12.81 6.86 10.88
CA LEU A 88 -13.71 7.79 10.20
C LEU A 88 -14.98 8.09 11.04
N GLU A 89 -15.49 7.12 11.78
CA GLU A 89 -16.60 7.35 12.70
C GLU A 89 -16.20 8.27 13.85
N ARG A 90 -15.00 8.10 14.41
CA ARG A 90 -14.45 8.98 15.46
C ARG A 90 -14.25 10.40 14.94
N ASP A 91 -13.66 10.55 13.77
CA ASP A 91 -13.44 11.84 13.11
C ASP A 91 -14.77 12.57 12.85
N ASN A 92 -15.78 11.84 12.37
CA ASN A 92 -17.12 12.39 12.16
C ASN A 92 -17.80 12.80 13.47
N LYS A 93 -17.68 12.01 14.55
CA LYS A 93 -18.18 12.36 15.88
C LYS A 93 -17.49 13.60 16.46
N ALA A 94 -16.23 13.79 16.15
CA ALA A 94 -15.48 15.00 16.51
C ALA A 94 -15.93 16.25 15.72
N GLY A 95 -16.76 16.06 14.68
CA GLY A 95 -17.34 17.16 13.90
C GLY A 95 -16.37 17.80 12.92
N ILE A 96 -15.35 17.05 12.45
CA ILE A 96 -14.33 17.60 11.55
C ILE A 96 -14.71 17.47 10.06
N PHE A 97 -15.75 16.66 9.72
CA PHE A 97 -16.22 16.48 8.35
C PHE A 97 -17.39 17.40 8.02
N HIS A 98 -17.35 17.97 6.80
CA HIS A 98 -18.38 18.85 6.27
C HIS A 98 -18.65 18.55 4.79
N ASP A 99 -19.88 18.78 4.32
CA ASP A 99 -20.32 18.41 2.98
C ASP A 99 -19.64 19.17 1.83
N ASP A 100 -19.05 20.33 2.10
CA ASP A 100 -18.33 21.17 1.13
C ASP A 100 -16.87 20.77 0.91
N GLN A 101 -16.36 19.85 1.74
CA GLN A 101 -14.99 19.34 1.66
C GLN A 101 -14.85 18.25 0.61
N TYR A 102 -13.68 18.21 -0.01
CA TYR A 102 -13.26 17.10 -0.87
C TYR A 102 -12.44 16.11 -0.07
N VAL A 103 -12.37 14.88 -0.56
CA VAL A 103 -11.52 13.85 0.04
C VAL A 103 -10.77 13.09 -1.04
N PHE A 104 -9.47 12.94 -0.84
CA PHE A 104 -8.58 12.11 -1.64
C PHE A 104 -8.07 10.92 -0.83
N SER A 105 -7.99 9.75 -1.46
CA SER A 105 -7.32 8.58 -0.87
C SER A 105 -6.60 7.76 -1.93
N ALA A 106 -5.37 7.35 -1.64
CA ALA A 106 -4.57 6.42 -2.43
C ALA A 106 -4.08 5.24 -1.58
N MET A 107 -4.92 4.79 -0.66
CA MET A 107 -4.64 3.63 0.19
C MET A 107 -4.51 2.35 -0.65
N ASN A 108 -3.70 1.40 -0.16
CA ASN A 108 -3.61 0.10 -0.78
C ASN A 108 -4.88 -0.74 -0.57
N GLY A 109 -5.16 -1.61 -1.54
CA GLY A 109 -6.36 -2.44 -1.50
C GLY A 109 -7.62 -1.68 -1.87
N MET A 110 -8.76 -2.32 -1.67
CA MET A 110 -10.09 -1.79 -2.00
C MET A 110 -11.03 -1.87 -0.79
N GLY A 111 -12.19 -1.21 -0.89
CA GLY A 111 -13.21 -1.19 0.17
C GLY A 111 -13.15 0.05 1.07
N HIS A 112 -12.15 0.91 0.90
CA HIS A 112 -12.04 2.16 1.65
C HIS A 112 -12.92 3.27 1.09
N PHE A 113 -13.13 3.32 -0.22
CA PHE A 113 -13.98 4.35 -0.84
C PHE A 113 -15.44 4.24 -0.40
N GLU A 114 -15.95 3.02 -0.25
CA GLU A 114 -17.29 2.77 0.26
C GLU A 114 -17.45 3.18 1.73
N LYS A 115 -16.36 3.09 2.51
CA LYS A 115 -16.33 3.58 3.89
C LYS A 115 -16.31 5.11 3.93
N ILE A 116 -15.48 5.74 3.09
CA ILE A 116 -15.37 7.21 2.95
C ILE A 116 -16.68 7.81 2.45
N ALA A 117 -17.35 7.17 1.48
CA ALA A 117 -18.62 7.62 0.91
C ALA A 117 -19.81 7.65 1.88
N LYS A 118 -19.64 7.17 3.12
CA LYS A 118 -20.63 7.34 4.20
C LYS A 118 -20.60 8.73 4.82
N TYR A 119 -19.49 9.45 4.66
CA TYR A 119 -19.22 10.72 5.33
C TYR A 119 -19.02 11.89 4.36
N PHE A 120 -18.78 11.60 3.09
CA PHE A 120 -18.56 12.61 2.07
C PHE A 120 -19.48 12.40 0.86
N PRO A 121 -19.98 13.48 0.24
CA PRO A 121 -20.69 13.38 -1.04
C PRO A 121 -19.82 12.66 -2.08
N LYS A 122 -20.41 11.73 -2.84
CA LYS A 122 -19.67 10.94 -3.85
C LYS A 122 -18.98 11.80 -4.89
N ASP A 123 -19.56 12.95 -5.20
CA ASP A 123 -19.00 13.90 -6.16
C ASP A 123 -17.73 14.62 -5.62
N ASN A 124 -17.52 14.59 -4.31
CA ASN A 124 -16.36 15.16 -3.66
C ASN A 124 -15.25 14.15 -3.37
N ILE A 125 -15.44 12.86 -3.78
CA ILE A 125 -14.44 11.82 -3.55
C ILE A 125 -13.52 11.69 -4.77
N ILE A 126 -12.22 11.74 -4.51
CA ILE A 126 -11.16 11.53 -5.48
C ILE A 126 -10.42 10.25 -5.11
N CYS A 127 -10.51 9.25 -6.00
CA CYS A 127 -9.82 7.99 -5.89
C CYS A 127 -8.41 8.11 -6.43
N GLY A 128 -7.44 7.53 -5.75
CA GLY A 128 -6.04 7.56 -6.17
C GLY A 128 -5.34 6.23 -6.05
N THR A 129 -4.26 6.09 -6.80
CA THR A 129 -3.24 5.07 -6.60
C THR A 129 -1.87 5.72 -6.68
N ALA A 130 -0.89 5.21 -5.92
CA ALA A 130 0.46 5.76 -5.96
C ALA A 130 1.49 4.63 -5.98
N MET A 131 2.49 4.76 -6.85
CA MET A 131 3.69 3.92 -6.89
C MET A 131 4.82 4.65 -6.17
N ILE A 132 4.59 4.91 -4.88
CA ILE A 132 5.48 5.68 -4.01
C ILE A 132 5.88 4.79 -2.84
N ALA A 133 7.18 4.66 -2.60
CA ALA A 133 7.70 3.90 -1.47
C ALA A 133 8.07 4.84 -0.33
N THR A 134 7.60 4.53 0.87
CA THR A 134 7.88 5.31 2.08
C THR A 134 7.99 4.35 3.26
N ARG A 135 8.93 4.59 4.16
CA ARG A 135 9.14 3.77 5.34
C ARG A 135 8.96 4.60 6.62
N MET A 136 8.36 4.00 7.62
CA MET A 136 8.27 4.55 8.97
C MET A 136 9.22 3.75 9.87
N ASP A 137 10.28 4.40 10.36
CA ASP A 137 11.31 3.77 11.20
C ASP A 137 10.92 3.77 12.67
N GLY A 138 10.09 4.72 13.07
CA GLY A 138 9.53 4.86 14.40
C GLY A 138 8.50 5.99 14.48
N PRO A 139 7.97 6.30 15.67
CA PRO A 139 7.13 7.48 15.87
C PRO A 139 7.86 8.75 15.40
N ALA A 140 7.17 9.54 14.59
CA ALA A 140 7.69 10.79 14.03
C ALA A 140 8.97 10.66 13.19
N ASP A 141 9.25 9.47 12.61
CA ASP A 141 10.49 9.22 11.86
C ASP A 141 10.18 8.51 10.54
N ILE A 142 10.27 9.24 9.43
CA ILE A 142 9.82 8.81 8.11
C ILE A 142 10.94 8.95 7.10
N ASP A 143 11.14 7.91 6.30
CA ASP A 143 12.10 7.88 5.20
C ASP A 143 11.37 7.83 3.85
N PHE A 144 11.54 8.84 3.02
CA PHE A 144 11.01 8.91 1.67
C PHE A 144 11.95 8.14 0.75
N MET A 145 11.47 7.03 0.19
CA MET A 145 12.25 6.19 -0.71
C MET A 145 12.17 6.72 -2.15
N GLY A 146 13.29 6.65 -2.89
CA GLY A 146 13.40 7.08 -4.28
C GLY A 146 13.71 8.56 -4.47
N ALA A 147 14.19 8.92 -5.67
CA ALA A 147 14.57 10.29 -6.01
C ALA A 147 13.36 11.24 -5.95
N GLU A 148 13.62 12.51 -5.73
CA GLU A 148 12.59 13.54 -5.75
C GLU A 148 12.06 13.73 -7.18
N GLY A 149 10.75 13.67 -7.34
CA GLY A 149 10.09 13.81 -8.64
C GLY A 149 9.86 12.49 -9.38
N ASP A 150 10.28 11.36 -8.82
CA ASP A 150 9.98 10.02 -9.34
C ASP A 150 8.62 9.49 -8.84
N GLU A 151 7.90 10.31 -8.08
CA GLU A 151 6.56 9.97 -7.63
C GLU A 151 5.61 9.83 -8.82
N VAL A 152 4.86 8.74 -8.84
CA VAL A 152 3.83 8.48 -9.84
C VAL A 152 2.52 8.17 -9.14
N MET A 153 1.52 9.00 -9.42
CA MET A 153 0.19 8.87 -8.84
C MET A 153 -0.86 8.99 -9.93
N HIS A 154 -1.85 8.09 -9.90
CA HIS A 154 -3.04 8.25 -10.74
C HIS A 154 -4.22 8.65 -9.87
N MET A 155 -5.12 9.47 -10.42
CA MET A 155 -6.32 9.92 -9.74
C MET A 155 -7.51 9.99 -10.69
N ALA A 156 -8.70 9.72 -10.15
CA ALA A 156 -9.97 9.83 -10.86
C ALA A 156 -11.08 10.22 -9.88
N ARG A 157 -12.15 10.83 -10.35
CA ARG A 157 -13.33 11.06 -9.51
C ARG A 157 -14.10 9.76 -9.29
N TYR A 158 -14.64 9.59 -8.09
CA TYR A 158 -15.40 8.38 -7.72
C TYR A 158 -16.67 8.19 -8.57
N ASN A 159 -17.23 9.26 -9.11
CA ASN A 159 -18.38 9.25 -10.04
C ASN A 159 -17.97 9.10 -11.52
N ASN A 160 -16.69 8.95 -11.84
CA ASN A 160 -16.13 8.89 -13.20
C ASN A 160 -16.41 10.13 -14.07
N GLU A 161 -16.79 11.24 -13.45
CA GLU A 161 -16.94 12.49 -14.19
C GLU A 161 -15.59 13.16 -14.45
N LYS A 162 -15.57 14.05 -15.43
CA LYS A 162 -14.40 14.89 -15.70
C LYS A 162 -14.08 15.75 -14.47
N PRO A 163 -12.79 16.10 -14.26
CA PRO A 163 -12.41 17.00 -13.19
C PRO A 163 -13.19 18.30 -13.22
N ASP A 164 -13.79 18.66 -12.09
CA ASP A 164 -14.32 19.98 -11.85
C ASP A 164 -13.20 20.96 -11.46
N THR A 165 -13.55 22.23 -11.26
CA THR A 165 -12.58 23.29 -10.92
C THR A 165 -11.79 22.96 -9.65
N LYS A 166 -12.42 22.37 -8.62
CA LYS A 166 -11.75 22.05 -7.35
C LYS A 166 -10.85 20.81 -7.51
N THR A 167 -11.29 19.79 -8.24
CA THR A 167 -10.47 18.63 -8.59
C THR A 167 -9.24 19.04 -9.41
N GLN A 168 -9.41 19.97 -10.36
CA GLN A 168 -8.28 20.50 -11.14
C GLN A 168 -7.29 21.25 -10.25
N ALA A 169 -7.78 22.07 -9.33
CA ALA A 169 -6.90 22.79 -8.39
C ALA A 169 -6.14 21.85 -7.44
N ILE A 170 -6.77 20.71 -7.02
CA ILE A 170 -6.09 19.65 -6.26
C ILE A 170 -4.99 19.00 -7.11
N PHE A 171 -5.26 18.73 -8.39
CA PHE A 171 -4.28 18.20 -9.34
C PHE A 171 -3.09 19.15 -9.49
N ASP A 172 -3.34 20.45 -9.62
CA ASP A 172 -2.30 21.46 -9.76
C ASP A 172 -1.44 21.54 -8.49
N ASP A 173 -2.04 21.50 -7.29
CA ASP A 173 -1.30 21.45 -6.03
C ASP A 173 -0.46 20.17 -5.90
N PHE A 174 -0.98 19.02 -6.32
CA PHE A 174 -0.23 17.77 -6.33
C PHE A 174 0.93 17.77 -7.35
N THR A 175 0.73 18.44 -8.48
CA THR A 175 1.79 18.67 -9.48
C THR A 175 2.89 19.57 -8.89
N ASN A 176 2.51 20.67 -8.29
CA ASN A 176 3.45 21.57 -7.62
C ASN A 176 4.17 20.88 -6.45
N ALA A 177 3.48 20.00 -5.73
CA ALA A 177 4.04 19.16 -4.68
C ALA A 177 4.99 18.06 -5.22
N LYS A 178 5.15 17.93 -6.53
CA LYS A 178 5.97 16.90 -7.22
C LYS A 178 5.49 15.46 -6.94
N LEU A 179 4.20 15.27 -6.74
CA LEU A 179 3.57 13.95 -6.54
C LEU A 179 3.25 13.25 -7.87
N GLY A 180 3.51 13.87 -9.01
CA GLY A 180 3.36 13.30 -10.36
C GLY A 180 1.95 12.81 -10.68
N PRO A 181 0.88 13.61 -10.46
CA PRO A 181 -0.49 13.15 -10.71
C PRO A 181 -0.78 12.99 -12.19
N VAL A 182 -1.55 11.95 -12.52
CA VAL A 182 -2.09 11.68 -13.85
C VAL A 182 -3.59 11.39 -13.69
N PHE A 183 -4.43 12.03 -14.48
CA PHE A 183 -5.86 11.70 -14.49
C PHE A 183 -6.11 10.37 -15.23
N ALA A 184 -6.95 9.54 -14.63
CA ALA A 184 -7.52 8.35 -15.26
C ALA A 184 -9.02 8.58 -15.53
N ASP A 185 -9.52 7.97 -16.61
CA ASP A 185 -10.93 8.13 -17.02
C ASP A 185 -11.90 7.34 -16.11
N GLU A 186 -11.41 6.26 -15.48
CA GLU A 186 -12.23 5.35 -14.68
C GLU A 186 -11.46 4.90 -13.44
N TRP A 187 -12.05 5.14 -12.26
CA TRP A 187 -11.37 4.92 -10.99
C TRP A 187 -11.23 3.45 -10.59
N MET A 188 -12.26 2.63 -10.88
CA MET A 188 -12.28 1.24 -10.43
C MET A 188 -11.20 0.41 -11.11
N GLY A 189 -11.09 0.49 -12.43
CA GLY A 189 -10.06 -0.21 -13.20
C GLY A 189 -8.64 0.30 -12.87
N MET A 190 -8.51 1.62 -12.65
CA MET A 190 -7.27 2.23 -12.19
C MET A 190 -6.81 1.64 -10.85
N CYS A 191 -7.68 1.63 -9.86
CA CYS A 191 -7.37 1.09 -8.53
C CYS A 191 -7.14 -0.43 -8.57
N MET A 192 -8.01 -1.16 -9.28
CA MET A 192 -7.91 -2.62 -9.39
C MET A 192 -6.64 -3.05 -10.13
N SER A 193 -6.13 -2.29 -11.10
CA SER A 193 -4.86 -2.60 -11.76
C SER A 193 -3.70 -2.68 -10.76
N LYS A 194 -3.64 -1.75 -9.79
CA LYS A 194 -2.66 -1.81 -8.69
C LYS A 194 -2.94 -2.94 -7.71
N VAL A 195 -4.20 -3.18 -7.37
CA VAL A 195 -4.59 -4.27 -6.46
C VAL A 195 -4.18 -5.62 -7.02
N VAL A 196 -4.41 -5.85 -8.30
CA VAL A 196 -4.02 -7.09 -9.01
C VAL A 196 -2.51 -7.29 -8.99
N PHE A 197 -1.72 -6.24 -9.26
CA PHE A 197 -0.26 -6.29 -9.14
C PHE A 197 0.17 -6.61 -7.70
N ASN A 198 -0.39 -5.95 -6.70
CA ASN A 198 -0.07 -6.16 -5.30
C ASN A 198 -0.50 -7.57 -4.81
N ALA A 199 -1.56 -8.13 -5.35
CA ALA A 199 -2.03 -9.48 -5.02
C ALA A 199 -1.01 -10.57 -5.35
N VAL A 200 -0.09 -10.30 -6.26
CA VAL A 200 1.04 -11.18 -6.60
C VAL A 200 2.28 -10.80 -5.78
N THR A 201 2.78 -9.59 -5.96
CA THR A 201 4.07 -9.19 -5.41
C THR A 201 4.05 -9.06 -3.88
N ASN A 202 3.05 -8.36 -3.32
CA ASN A 202 2.99 -8.16 -1.87
C ASN A 202 2.76 -9.49 -1.15
N THR A 203 1.85 -10.30 -1.66
CA THR A 203 1.42 -11.51 -0.97
C THR A 203 2.49 -12.59 -1.02
N LEU A 204 3.03 -12.90 -2.22
CA LEU A 204 4.04 -13.94 -2.36
C LEU A 204 5.37 -13.55 -1.68
N CYS A 205 5.80 -12.29 -1.80
CA CYS A 205 6.98 -11.84 -1.06
C CYS A 205 6.77 -11.89 0.46
N THR A 206 5.56 -11.63 0.95
CA THR A 206 5.25 -11.73 2.38
C THR A 206 5.27 -13.18 2.86
N MET A 207 4.62 -14.09 2.15
CA MET A 207 4.55 -15.51 2.52
C MET A 207 5.92 -16.17 2.61
N PHE A 208 6.82 -15.82 1.69
CA PHE A 208 8.17 -16.37 1.64
C PHE A 208 9.23 -15.47 2.27
N GLU A 209 8.82 -14.38 2.92
CA GLU A 209 9.70 -13.41 3.60
C GLU A 209 10.85 -12.91 2.70
N MET A 210 10.54 -12.59 1.44
CA MET A 210 11.51 -12.26 0.39
C MET A 210 11.46 -10.79 -0.01
N GLN A 211 12.61 -10.29 -0.44
CA GLN A 211 12.71 -9.06 -1.24
C GLN A 211 12.21 -9.32 -2.66
N MET A 212 11.77 -8.27 -3.34
CA MET A 212 11.25 -8.37 -4.72
C MET A 212 12.27 -8.96 -5.69
N GLY A 213 13.56 -8.67 -5.54
CA GLY A 213 14.61 -9.26 -6.36
C GLY A 213 14.74 -10.77 -6.18
N GLN A 214 14.64 -11.26 -4.94
CA GLN A 214 14.70 -12.69 -4.64
C GLN A 214 13.48 -13.44 -5.21
N PHE A 215 12.31 -12.80 -5.18
CA PHE A 215 11.09 -13.37 -5.75
C PHE A 215 11.25 -13.75 -7.23
N ILE A 216 11.89 -12.93 -8.03
CA ILE A 216 12.07 -13.18 -9.47
C ILE A 216 13.24 -14.12 -9.81
N GLU A 217 14.04 -14.56 -8.83
CA GLU A 217 15.05 -15.59 -9.03
C GLU A 217 14.43 -16.99 -9.19
N TYR A 218 13.19 -17.18 -8.70
CA TYR A 218 12.49 -18.45 -8.87
C TYR A 218 12.07 -18.66 -10.34
N PRO A 219 12.51 -19.74 -11.01
CA PRO A 219 12.20 -19.95 -12.43
C PRO A 219 10.69 -20.05 -12.75
N GLY A 220 9.88 -20.44 -11.77
CA GLY A 220 8.42 -20.57 -11.91
C GLY A 220 7.62 -19.30 -11.64
N VAL A 221 8.28 -18.17 -11.35
CA VAL A 221 7.60 -16.91 -10.95
C VAL A 221 6.57 -16.47 -11.98
N ARG A 222 6.88 -16.52 -13.28
CA ARG A 222 5.94 -16.15 -14.34
C ARG A 222 4.67 -17.00 -14.31
N LYS A 223 4.80 -18.31 -14.12
CA LYS A 223 3.65 -19.22 -14.08
C LYS A 223 2.78 -18.97 -12.84
N MET A 224 3.39 -18.76 -11.67
CA MET A 224 2.66 -18.43 -10.45
C MET A 224 1.93 -17.09 -10.57
N SER A 225 2.62 -16.06 -11.09
CA SER A 225 2.02 -14.75 -11.32
C SER A 225 0.86 -14.82 -12.31
N GLN A 226 1.03 -15.54 -13.43
CA GLN A 226 0.01 -15.72 -14.45
C GLN A 226 -1.26 -16.37 -13.86
N GLN A 227 -1.13 -17.38 -13.02
CA GLN A 227 -2.28 -18.05 -12.42
C GLN A 227 -3.12 -17.09 -11.54
N LEU A 228 -2.47 -16.27 -10.73
CA LEU A 228 -3.15 -15.25 -9.92
C LEU A 228 -3.77 -14.15 -10.80
N PHE A 229 -3.05 -13.69 -11.81
CA PHE A 229 -3.57 -12.69 -12.74
C PHE A 229 -4.77 -13.21 -13.53
N ASP A 230 -4.74 -14.45 -14.02
CA ASP A 230 -5.85 -15.03 -14.78
C ASP A 230 -7.14 -15.02 -13.95
N GLU A 231 -7.10 -15.49 -12.70
CA GLU A 231 -8.28 -15.43 -11.82
C GLU A 231 -8.73 -13.98 -11.54
N ALA A 232 -7.81 -13.06 -11.31
CA ALA A 232 -8.15 -11.66 -11.04
C ALA A 232 -8.79 -10.98 -12.25
N TYR A 233 -8.24 -11.20 -13.44
CA TYR A 233 -8.79 -10.66 -14.69
C TYR A 233 -10.15 -11.27 -15.00
N ASP A 234 -10.32 -12.59 -14.83
CA ASP A 234 -11.62 -13.24 -15.06
C ASP A 234 -12.70 -12.69 -14.11
N ALA A 235 -12.35 -12.45 -12.85
CA ALA A 235 -13.25 -11.83 -11.88
C ALA A 235 -13.62 -10.38 -12.28
N CYS A 236 -12.62 -9.58 -12.64
CA CYS A 236 -12.82 -8.19 -13.07
C CYS A 236 -13.63 -8.09 -14.35
N GLU A 237 -13.34 -8.91 -15.37
CA GLU A 237 -14.07 -8.94 -16.64
C GLU A 237 -15.56 -9.26 -16.42
N ARG A 238 -15.88 -10.25 -15.56
CA ARG A 238 -17.26 -10.59 -15.19
C ARG A 238 -17.98 -9.45 -14.46
N ALA A 239 -17.24 -8.69 -13.67
CA ALA A 239 -17.76 -7.51 -12.97
C ALA A 239 -17.86 -6.25 -13.85
N GLY A 240 -17.45 -6.31 -15.12
CA GLY A 240 -17.37 -5.15 -16.02
C GLY A 240 -16.28 -4.15 -15.63
N ILE A 241 -15.25 -4.59 -14.90
CA ILE A 241 -14.11 -3.77 -14.50
C ILE A 241 -12.98 -3.99 -15.50
N TYR A 242 -12.59 -2.92 -16.20
CA TYR A 242 -11.53 -2.97 -17.22
C TYR A 242 -10.22 -2.44 -16.63
N LEU A 243 -9.25 -3.34 -16.50
CA LEU A 243 -7.92 -3.00 -15.98
C LEU A 243 -7.11 -2.23 -17.03
N ILE A 244 -6.24 -1.32 -16.59
CA ILE A 244 -5.44 -0.47 -17.49
C ILE A 244 -4.43 -1.30 -18.30
N ALA A 245 -3.75 -2.26 -17.64
CA ALA A 245 -2.78 -3.12 -18.30
C ALA A 245 -3.42 -4.45 -18.73
N THR A 246 -2.93 -5.05 -19.79
CA THR A 246 -3.28 -6.41 -20.18
C THR A 246 -2.66 -7.45 -19.22
N ARG A 247 -3.17 -8.69 -19.23
CA ARG A 247 -2.63 -9.81 -18.42
C ARG A 247 -1.14 -10.01 -18.65
N GLN A 248 -0.69 -9.94 -19.91
CA GLN A 248 0.71 -10.11 -20.25
C GLN A 248 1.58 -8.96 -19.74
N GLU A 249 1.12 -7.73 -19.90
CA GLU A 249 1.81 -6.56 -19.37
C GLU A 249 1.94 -6.60 -17.84
N GLN A 250 0.94 -7.11 -17.13
CA GLN A 250 1.03 -7.30 -15.67
C GLN A 250 2.11 -8.33 -15.30
N VAL A 251 2.19 -9.47 -16.00
CA VAL A 251 3.24 -10.47 -15.76
C VAL A 251 4.63 -9.88 -16.03
N ASP A 252 4.77 -9.10 -17.10
CA ASP A 252 6.04 -8.46 -17.45
C ASP A 252 6.40 -7.35 -16.45
N SER A 253 5.40 -6.62 -15.95
CA SER A 253 5.59 -5.59 -14.92
C SER A 253 6.08 -6.17 -13.59
N VAL A 254 5.62 -7.36 -13.19
CA VAL A 254 6.15 -8.05 -11.99
C VAL A 254 7.66 -8.22 -12.11
N ILE A 255 8.14 -8.65 -13.28
CA ILE A 255 9.58 -8.88 -13.49
C ILE A 255 10.36 -7.56 -13.55
N SER A 256 9.86 -6.56 -14.30
CA SER A 256 10.56 -5.28 -14.47
C SER A 256 10.64 -4.49 -13.17
N VAL A 257 9.51 -4.33 -12.48
CA VAL A 257 9.44 -3.60 -11.20
C VAL A 257 10.24 -4.33 -10.11
N SER A 258 10.18 -5.68 -10.07
CA SER A 258 10.97 -6.42 -9.08
C SER A 258 12.49 -6.36 -9.34
N LYS A 259 12.93 -6.17 -10.58
CA LYS A 259 14.34 -5.90 -10.91
C LYS A 259 14.77 -4.51 -10.46
N GLU A 260 13.94 -3.52 -10.70
CA GLU A 260 14.19 -2.13 -10.35
C GLU A 260 14.28 -1.97 -8.82
N TYR A 261 13.29 -2.51 -8.10
CA TYR A 261 13.21 -2.44 -6.64
C TYR A 261 13.71 -3.73 -5.96
N LYS A 262 14.81 -4.31 -6.44
CA LYS A 262 15.27 -5.66 -6.04
C LYS A 262 15.51 -5.85 -4.56
N TYR A 263 15.91 -4.81 -3.83
CA TYR A 263 16.16 -4.84 -2.38
C TYR A 263 14.95 -4.43 -1.54
N HIS A 264 13.84 -4.09 -2.18
CA HIS A 264 12.65 -3.63 -1.49
C HIS A 264 11.85 -4.81 -0.94
N TYR A 265 11.39 -4.65 0.30
CA TYR A 265 10.36 -5.48 0.90
C TYR A 265 9.00 -4.81 0.71
N PRO A 266 8.00 -5.46 0.09
CA PRO A 266 6.67 -4.88 -0.07
C PRO A 266 6.03 -4.47 1.26
N SER A 267 5.10 -3.52 1.20
CA SER A 267 4.43 -2.95 2.38
C SER A 267 3.72 -4.00 3.25
N MET A 268 3.14 -5.02 2.65
CA MET A 268 2.50 -6.13 3.36
C MET A 268 3.52 -6.89 4.22
N TYR A 269 4.71 -7.18 3.70
CA TYR A 269 5.77 -7.81 4.48
C TYR A 269 6.25 -6.88 5.63
N GLN A 270 6.32 -5.57 5.40
CA GLN A 270 6.71 -4.62 6.45
C GLN A 270 5.73 -4.64 7.65
N ASP A 271 4.43 -4.82 7.40
CA ASP A 271 3.43 -5.03 8.45
C ASP A 271 3.59 -6.42 9.09
N PHE A 272 3.63 -7.46 8.26
CA PHE A 272 3.83 -8.82 8.69
C PHE A 272 5.07 -8.98 9.54
N SER A 273 6.23 -8.44 9.13
CA SER A 273 7.50 -8.52 9.87
C SER A 273 7.45 -7.86 11.25
N LYS A 274 6.61 -6.86 11.43
CA LYS A 274 6.38 -6.17 12.71
C LYS A 274 5.25 -6.79 13.55
N GLY A 275 4.68 -7.93 13.13
CA GLY A 275 3.58 -8.60 13.81
C GLY A 275 2.24 -7.86 13.73
N ARG A 276 2.09 -6.97 12.75
CA ARG A 276 0.83 -6.27 12.49
C ARG A 276 -0.02 -7.07 11.50
N PRO A 277 -1.37 -6.99 11.59
CA PRO A 277 -2.25 -7.56 10.58
C PRO A 277 -1.95 -6.99 9.20
N THR A 278 -2.00 -7.86 8.18
CA THR A 278 -1.81 -7.45 6.78
C THR A 278 -3.10 -6.98 6.13
N GLU A 279 -2.99 -6.37 4.97
CA GLU A 279 -4.14 -5.93 4.16
C GLU A 279 -4.59 -6.99 3.13
N VAL A 280 -4.28 -8.27 3.34
CA VAL A 280 -4.58 -9.36 2.39
C VAL A 280 -6.07 -9.47 2.04
N ASP A 281 -6.98 -9.23 3.00
CA ASP A 281 -8.43 -9.25 2.77
C ASP A 281 -8.90 -8.14 1.83
N TYR A 282 -8.20 -7.02 1.81
CA TYR A 282 -8.49 -5.86 0.96
C TYR A 282 -7.75 -5.90 -0.38
N ILE A 283 -6.89 -6.88 -0.58
CA ILE A 283 -6.12 -7.12 -1.82
C ILE A 283 -6.63 -8.41 -2.46
N ASN A 284 -6.07 -9.58 -2.11
CA ASN A 284 -6.50 -10.88 -2.65
C ASN A 284 -7.95 -11.21 -2.25
N GLY A 285 -8.33 -10.92 -1.00
CA GLY A 285 -9.69 -11.11 -0.51
C GLY A 285 -10.73 -10.28 -1.26
N TYR A 286 -10.37 -9.06 -1.67
CA TYR A 286 -11.27 -8.21 -2.47
C TYR A 286 -11.47 -8.77 -3.89
N ILE A 287 -10.41 -9.28 -4.53
CA ILE A 287 -10.51 -9.97 -5.83
C ILE A 287 -11.44 -11.19 -5.71
N ALA A 288 -11.24 -12.00 -4.68
CA ALA A 288 -12.10 -13.16 -4.42
C ALA A 288 -13.56 -12.75 -4.14
N LYS A 289 -13.79 -11.62 -3.45
CA LYS A 289 -15.12 -11.05 -3.24
C LYS A 289 -15.79 -10.68 -4.56
N ILE A 290 -15.10 -9.91 -5.43
CA ILE A 290 -15.62 -9.56 -6.76
C ILE A 290 -16.00 -10.83 -7.54
N GLY A 291 -15.13 -11.84 -7.57
CA GLY A 291 -15.42 -13.10 -8.23
C GLY A 291 -16.71 -13.74 -7.72
N ARG A 292 -16.88 -13.88 -6.39
CA ARG A 292 -18.10 -14.47 -5.81
C ARG A 292 -19.37 -13.68 -6.13
N GLU A 293 -19.29 -12.35 -6.14
CA GLU A 293 -20.42 -11.48 -6.47
C GLU A 293 -20.84 -11.58 -7.95
N HIS A 294 -19.97 -12.17 -8.82
CA HIS A 294 -20.20 -12.34 -10.26
C HIS A 294 -20.06 -13.82 -10.71
N ASP A 295 -20.48 -14.76 -9.86
CA ASP A 295 -20.54 -16.20 -10.15
C ASP A 295 -19.21 -16.81 -10.61
N TYR A 296 -18.10 -16.33 -10.01
CA TYR A 296 -16.76 -16.84 -10.27
C TYR A 296 -15.99 -17.09 -8.98
N VAL A 297 -15.36 -18.27 -8.85
CA VAL A 297 -14.60 -18.65 -7.65
C VAL A 297 -13.10 -18.48 -7.92
N CYS A 298 -12.49 -17.48 -7.32
CA CYS A 298 -11.05 -17.23 -7.37
C CYS A 298 -10.32 -18.14 -6.37
N ARG A 299 -10.18 -19.42 -6.68
CA ARG A 299 -9.68 -20.43 -5.74
C ARG A 299 -8.26 -20.17 -5.26
N THR A 300 -7.39 -19.70 -6.15
CA THR A 300 -6.00 -19.39 -5.81
C THR A 300 -5.93 -18.17 -4.88
N HIS A 301 -6.71 -17.12 -5.15
CA HIS A 301 -6.78 -15.96 -4.25
C HIS A 301 -7.35 -16.32 -2.88
N GLU A 302 -8.42 -17.13 -2.82
CA GLU A 302 -9.01 -17.58 -1.56
C GLU A 302 -8.01 -18.41 -0.75
N PHE A 303 -7.28 -19.32 -1.41
CA PHE A 303 -6.25 -20.13 -0.76
C PHE A 303 -5.11 -19.28 -0.21
N VAL A 304 -4.60 -18.33 -1.00
CA VAL A 304 -3.52 -17.42 -0.60
C VAL A 304 -3.94 -16.54 0.59
N VAL A 305 -5.19 -16.08 0.66
CA VAL A 305 -5.71 -15.36 1.83
C VAL A 305 -5.62 -16.21 3.09
N GLN A 306 -6.01 -17.48 3.02
CA GLN A 306 -5.92 -18.40 4.17
C GLN A 306 -4.47 -18.69 4.57
N GLU A 307 -3.56 -18.80 3.59
CA GLU A 307 -2.13 -19.01 3.88
C GLU A 307 -1.52 -17.80 4.60
N VAL A 308 -1.85 -16.58 4.19
CA VAL A 308 -1.37 -15.36 4.87
C VAL A 308 -1.93 -15.28 6.29
N HIS A 309 -3.22 -15.52 6.48
CA HIS A 309 -3.80 -15.54 7.84
C HIS A 309 -3.19 -16.63 8.72
N MET A 310 -2.93 -17.82 8.16
CA MET A 310 -2.22 -18.87 8.88
C MET A 310 -0.80 -18.42 9.25
N ALA A 311 -0.07 -17.80 8.34
CA ALA A 311 1.27 -17.27 8.60
C ALA A 311 1.27 -16.19 9.70
N GLU A 312 0.31 -15.25 9.66
CA GLU A 312 0.11 -14.24 10.71
C GLU A 312 -0.13 -14.91 12.09
N MET A 313 -1.00 -15.90 12.14
CA MET A 313 -1.30 -16.62 13.38
C MET A 313 -0.10 -17.42 13.88
N MET A 314 0.65 -18.09 12.98
CA MET A 314 1.80 -18.94 13.32
C MET A 314 3.03 -18.11 13.72
N ARG A 315 3.09 -16.83 13.37
CA ARG A 315 4.23 -15.96 13.68
C ARG A 315 4.59 -15.93 15.17
N LYS A 316 3.61 -16.08 16.06
CA LYS A 316 3.85 -16.20 17.53
C LYS A 316 4.77 -17.36 17.92
N TYR A 317 4.92 -18.35 17.04
CA TYR A 317 5.80 -19.50 17.26
C TYR A 317 7.19 -19.33 16.63
N HIS A 318 7.35 -18.32 15.76
CA HIS A 318 8.64 -17.98 15.20
C HIS A 318 9.38 -17.05 16.17
N LYS A 319 10.65 -17.32 16.45
CA LYS A 319 11.47 -16.37 17.22
C LYS A 319 11.54 -15.06 16.43
N PRO A 320 11.42 -13.88 17.10
CA PRO A 320 11.63 -12.62 16.41
C PRO A 320 13.02 -12.67 15.75
N GLN A 321 13.08 -12.47 14.45
CA GLN A 321 14.37 -12.17 13.83
C GLN A 321 14.81 -10.84 14.40
N THR A 322 15.84 -10.88 15.23
CA THR A 322 16.46 -9.70 15.79
C THR A 322 17.06 -8.92 14.61
N ASN A 323 16.50 -7.72 14.39
CA ASN A 323 17.04 -6.64 13.55
C ASN A 323 17.05 -6.86 12.04
N VAL A 324 15.93 -6.56 11.38
CA VAL A 324 15.90 -6.20 9.94
C VAL A 324 16.55 -4.81 9.69
N ALA A 325 16.88 -4.06 10.75
CA ALA A 325 17.46 -2.72 10.64
C ALA A 325 18.95 -2.69 10.28
N ASP A 326 19.70 -3.81 10.46
CA ASP A 326 21.16 -3.81 10.35
C ASP A 326 21.72 -4.56 9.13
N GLN A 327 20.91 -4.88 8.12
CA GLN A 327 21.41 -5.59 6.93
C GLN A 327 21.77 -4.69 5.74
N ASN A 328 22.04 -3.42 5.97
CA ASN A 328 22.74 -2.57 5.01
C ASN A 328 24.28 -2.52 5.26
N ASP A 329 24.85 -3.57 5.86
CA ASP A 329 26.30 -3.69 5.94
C ASP A 329 26.81 -4.57 4.79
N ASP A 330 27.83 -4.07 4.12
CA ASP A 330 28.53 -4.59 2.92
C ASP A 330 29.20 -5.96 3.14
N THR A 331 28.47 -6.95 3.63
CA THR A 331 28.94 -8.34 3.62
C THR A 331 28.08 -9.23 2.71
N GLN A 332 28.28 -9.08 1.42
CA GLN A 332 28.07 -10.15 0.45
C GLN A 332 28.93 -11.37 0.84
N LYS A 333 28.47 -12.19 1.75
CA LYS A 333 28.88 -13.59 1.92
C LYS A 333 28.14 -14.21 3.11
N ALA A 334 26.86 -14.40 3.01
CA ALA A 334 26.17 -15.40 3.81
C ALA A 334 25.21 -16.15 2.89
N GLY A 335 25.59 -17.36 2.54
CA GLY A 335 24.85 -18.22 1.65
C GLY A 335 23.43 -18.43 2.14
N VAL A 336 22.54 -18.52 1.18
CA VAL A 336 21.20 -19.06 1.29
C VAL A 336 21.28 -20.37 2.09
N ARG A 337 20.88 -20.35 3.37
CA ARG A 337 20.55 -21.58 4.08
C ARG A 337 19.19 -22.02 3.58
N VAL A 338 19.24 -22.72 2.44
CA VAL A 338 18.08 -23.46 1.96
C VAL A 338 17.79 -24.54 3.00
N TRP A 339 16.57 -24.65 3.43
CA TRP A 339 16.01 -25.70 4.28
C TRP A 339 16.05 -27.11 3.65
N VAL A 340 17.05 -27.40 2.83
CA VAL A 340 17.22 -28.67 2.14
C VAL A 340 18.20 -29.63 2.86
N SER A 341 18.96 -29.13 3.84
CA SER A 341 20.01 -29.94 4.48
C SER A 341 19.50 -30.91 5.56
N ASP A 342 18.32 -30.68 6.15
CA ASP A 342 17.85 -31.54 7.24
C ASP A 342 16.94 -32.71 6.77
N PHE A 343 16.46 -32.65 5.52
CA PHE A 343 15.65 -33.75 4.94
C PHE A 343 16.46 -34.85 4.27
N GLN A 344 17.77 -34.70 4.12
CA GLN A 344 18.60 -35.73 3.44
C GLN A 344 18.94 -36.94 4.30
N ASN A 345 18.69 -36.95 5.60
CA ASN A 345 19.08 -38.02 6.49
C ASN A 345 17.96 -38.98 6.91
N GLU A 346 16.70 -38.76 6.54
CA GLU A 346 15.58 -39.59 7.00
C GLU A 346 14.83 -40.39 5.91
N PHE A 347 15.21 -40.31 4.65
CA PHE A 347 14.61 -41.15 3.61
C PHE A 347 15.62 -42.11 3.00
N PRO A 348 15.31 -43.42 2.91
CA PRO A 348 16.21 -44.38 2.27
C PRO A 348 16.33 -44.05 0.78
N LYS A 349 17.59 -44.06 0.29
CA LYS A 349 17.92 -43.89 -1.12
C LYS A 349 17.32 -45.02 -1.94
N THR A 350 16.10 -44.89 -2.41
CA THR A 350 15.60 -45.65 -3.58
C THR A 350 14.17 -45.23 -3.92
N ILE A 351 13.99 -44.15 -4.65
CA ILE A 351 12.88 -44.01 -5.59
C ILE A 351 13.45 -43.36 -6.84
N ALA A 352 13.74 -44.18 -7.84
CA ALA A 352 14.00 -43.71 -9.19
C ALA A 352 12.68 -43.19 -9.79
N ILE A 353 12.56 -41.88 -9.95
CA ILE A 353 11.44 -41.32 -10.70
C ILE A 353 11.71 -41.58 -12.18
N ARG A 354 11.01 -42.56 -12.74
CA ARG A 354 10.86 -42.69 -14.21
C ARG A 354 10.03 -41.51 -14.70
N SER A 355 10.61 -40.73 -15.61
CA SER A 355 9.92 -39.78 -16.43
C SER A 355 8.77 -40.43 -17.17
N ALA A 356 7.55 -39.99 -16.96
CA ALA A 356 6.44 -40.24 -17.87
C ALA A 356 5.91 -38.87 -18.30
N ILE A 357 6.13 -38.57 -19.57
CA ILE A 357 5.54 -37.54 -20.38
C ILE A 357 4.06 -37.90 -20.56
N TYR A 358 3.17 -36.93 -20.22
CA TYR A 358 1.98 -36.65 -21.04
C TYR A 358 1.56 -35.18 -20.78
#